data_b449dfb313c340f30227afbfaeb57f4d
#
_entry.id   b449dfb313c340f30227afbfaeb57f4d
#
_cell.length_a   1.000
_cell.length_b   1.000
_cell.length_c   1.000
_cell.angle_alpha   90.00
_cell.angle_beta   90.00
_cell.angle_gamma   90.00
#
_symmetry.space_group_name_H-M   'P 1'
#
loop_
_entity.id
_entity.type
_entity.pdbx_description
1 polymer ?
#
loop_
_entity_poly.entity_id
_entity_poly.type
_entity_poly.pdbx_seq_one_letter_code
_entity_poly.pdbx_strand_id
1 'polypeptide(L)'
;MEKKSTRQAYGEALAKLGRENKDVVVLEADLSKSTMTVFFKKEFPERHINVGIAEADMIGTAAGIASTGKIPFASTFAHFAAGRAFDQIRNSVVYPKLNVKICPTHAGISLGEDGGSHQSVEDMALMRSLPGMVVLSPADAVETEKMIFAVAEYEGPVYVRLGRLNIPVLFDENYKFEIGKAHTLTEGNDVAIIATGLMVYEATEAAKLLEKEGIKARVINMSTIKPLDEETVLKAAKECKFIVTSEEHSVVGGLGSAVSEYLSEVHPTKVIKHGIYDVFGQSADGETMLNNYNLRAKDIAELVLKNR
;
A
#
# COMPACT_ATOMS: atom_id res chain seq x y z
N MET A 1 12.58 -14.13 12.26
CA MET A 1 11.38 -13.93 11.42
C MET A 1 11.85 -13.81 9.99
N GLU A 2 11.21 -14.51 9.05
CA GLU A 2 11.50 -14.37 7.62
C GLU A 2 11.24 -12.94 7.18
N LYS A 3 12.06 -12.44 6.21
CA LYS A 3 11.89 -11.11 5.62
C LYS A 3 11.79 -11.23 4.11
N LYS A 4 10.80 -10.54 3.54
CA LYS A 4 10.57 -10.51 2.10
C LYS A 4 9.94 -9.19 1.68
N SER A 5 10.32 -8.65 0.51
CA SER A 5 9.70 -7.44 0.00
C SER A 5 8.36 -7.72 -0.65
N THR A 6 7.43 -6.78 -0.53
CA THR A 6 6.12 -6.90 -1.18
C THR A 6 6.25 -6.92 -2.71
N ARG A 7 7.21 -6.22 -3.32
CA ARG A 7 7.48 -6.32 -4.76
C ARG A 7 7.91 -7.72 -5.21
N GLN A 8 8.71 -8.44 -4.39
CA GLN A 8 9.12 -9.81 -4.72
C GLN A 8 7.92 -10.76 -4.63
N ALA A 9 7.13 -10.66 -3.56
CA ALA A 9 5.89 -11.43 -3.42
C ALA A 9 4.91 -11.15 -4.57
N TYR A 10 4.81 -9.90 -5.01
CA TYR A 10 4.03 -9.50 -6.19
C TYR A 10 4.48 -10.21 -7.46
N GLY A 11 5.77 -10.18 -7.78
CA GLY A 11 6.31 -10.82 -8.99
C GLY A 11 6.08 -12.34 -9.00
N GLU A 12 6.26 -12.99 -7.85
CA GLU A 12 5.99 -14.43 -7.68
C GLU A 12 4.49 -14.75 -7.79
N ALA A 13 3.62 -13.92 -7.18
CA ALA A 13 2.18 -14.06 -7.27
C ALA A 13 1.68 -13.88 -8.71
N LEU A 14 2.24 -12.91 -9.47
CA LEU A 14 1.92 -12.74 -10.88
C LEU A 14 2.26 -13.97 -11.72
N ALA A 15 3.44 -14.57 -11.53
CA ALA A 15 3.83 -15.77 -12.25
C ALA A 15 2.88 -16.93 -11.93
N LYS A 16 2.48 -17.08 -10.65
CA LYS A 16 1.49 -18.08 -10.20
C LYS A 16 0.12 -17.82 -10.84
N LEU A 17 -0.36 -16.58 -10.75
CA LEU A 17 -1.63 -16.17 -11.35
C LEU A 17 -1.64 -16.36 -12.88
N GLY A 18 -0.52 -16.11 -13.57
CA GLY A 18 -0.37 -16.31 -15.01
C GLY A 18 -0.53 -17.76 -15.45
N ARG A 19 -0.20 -18.75 -14.59
CA ARG A 19 -0.46 -20.18 -14.85
C ARG A 19 -1.95 -20.51 -14.76
N GLU A 20 -2.66 -19.86 -13.83
CA GLU A 20 -4.07 -20.14 -13.53
C GLU A 20 -5.04 -19.35 -14.43
N ASN A 21 -4.64 -18.15 -14.87
CA ASN A 21 -5.48 -17.25 -15.65
C ASN A 21 -4.76 -16.74 -16.90
N LYS A 22 -5.25 -17.15 -18.09
CA LYS A 22 -4.70 -16.77 -19.41
C LYS A 22 -5.09 -15.36 -19.85
N ASP A 23 -6.01 -14.71 -19.15
CA ASP A 23 -6.44 -13.35 -19.46
C ASP A 23 -5.55 -12.29 -18.79
N VAL A 24 -4.70 -12.71 -17.86
CA VAL A 24 -3.70 -11.84 -17.23
C VAL A 24 -2.61 -11.48 -18.22
N VAL A 25 -2.39 -10.17 -18.38
CA VAL A 25 -1.33 -9.55 -19.18
C VAL A 25 -0.55 -8.60 -18.29
N VAL A 26 0.77 -8.58 -18.40
CA VAL A 26 1.62 -7.70 -17.59
C VAL A 26 2.28 -6.65 -18.47
N LEU A 27 2.14 -5.38 -18.08
CA LEU A 27 2.78 -4.25 -18.75
C LEU A 27 3.82 -3.62 -17.83
N GLU A 28 4.84 -3.00 -18.43
CA GLU A 28 6.02 -2.56 -17.71
C GLU A 28 6.73 -1.43 -18.49
N ALA A 29 7.32 -0.48 -17.75
CA ALA A 29 8.03 0.67 -18.31
C ALA A 29 9.56 0.55 -18.12
N ASP A 30 10.16 -0.50 -18.67
CA ASP A 30 11.61 -0.82 -18.67
C ASP A 30 12.25 -1.06 -17.29
N LEU A 31 11.44 -1.51 -16.32
CA LEU A 31 11.86 -1.75 -14.92
C LEU A 31 11.61 -3.19 -14.44
N SER A 32 11.44 -4.18 -15.36
CA SER A 32 10.94 -5.52 -15.00
C SER A 32 11.78 -6.26 -13.95
N LYS A 33 13.08 -6.02 -13.87
CA LYS A 33 13.95 -6.55 -12.81
C LYS A 33 13.68 -5.89 -11.45
N SER A 34 13.39 -4.60 -11.46
CA SER A 34 13.12 -3.81 -10.24
C SER A 34 11.72 -4.05 -9.69
N THR A 35 10.73 -4.12 -10.56
CA THR A 35 9.32 -4.40 -10.21
C THR A 35 9.04 -5.87 -9.95
N MET A 36 10.01 -6.77 -10.25
CA MET A 36 9.91 -8.23 -10.18
C MET A 36 8.94 -8.85 -11.19
N THR A 37 8.39 -8.10 -12.13
CA THR A 37 7.58 -8.64 -13.24
C THR A 37 8.38 -9.58 -14.14
N VAL A 38 9.71 -9.59 -14.01
CA VAL A 38 10.61 -10.54 -14.68
C VAL A 38 10.26 -12.01 -14.39
N PHE A 39 9.64 -12.33 -13.25
CA PHE A 39 9.19 -13.70 -12.97
C PHE A 39 8.06 -14.10 -13.92
N PHE A 40 7.09 -13.24 -14.13
CA PHE A 40 6.03 -13.46 -15.12
C PHE A 40 6.60 -13.52 -16.55
N LYS A 41 7.50 -12.58 -16.91
CA LYS A 41 8.14 -12.52 -18.24
C LYS A 41 8.86 -13.81 -18.60
N LYS A 42 9.52 -14.47 -17.64
CA LYS A 42 10.25 -15.72 -17.88
C LYS A 42 9.34 -16.87 -18.30
N GLU A 43 8.13 -16.91 -17.77
CA GLU A 43 7.16 -18.00 -18.05
C GLU A 43 6.22 -17.64 -19.21
N PHE A 44 5.86 -16.37 -19.35
CA PHE A 44 4.86 -15.90 -20.30
C PHE A 44 5.36 -14.67 -21.09
N PRO A 45 6.44 -14.78 -21.87
CA PRO A 45 7.00 -13.64 -22.60
C PRO A 45 6.02 -13.01 -23.59
N GLU A 46 5.08 -13.80 -24.15
CA GLU A 46 4.04 -13.34 -25.08
C GLU A 46 2.92 -12.52 -24.41
N ARG A 47 2.82 -12.58 -23.10
CA ARG A 47 1.85 -11.81 -22.30
C ARG A 47 2.52 -10.74 -21.43
N HIS A 48 3.82 -10.51 -21.63
CA HIS A 48 4.58 -9.46 -20.96
C HIS A 48 5.01 -8.40 -21.96
N ILE A 49 4.50 -7.19 -21.81
CA ILE A 49 4.70 -6.07 -22.72
C ILE A 49 5.59 -5.02 -22.03
N ASN A 50 6.75 -4.75 -22.62
CA ASN A 50 7.60 -3.64 -22.20
C ASN A 50 7.42 -2.48 -23.20
N VAL A 51 6.89 -1.35 -22.72
CA VAL A 51 6.65 -0.14 -23.56
C VAL A 51 7.85 0.82 -23.57
N GLY A 52 8.95 0.46 -22.90
CA GLY A 52 10.05 1.40 -22.65
C GLY A 52 9.73 2.38 -21.52
N ILE A 53 10.55 3.42 -21.36
CA ILE A 53 10.37 4.45 -20.32
C ILE A 53 9.25 5.42 -20.75
N ALA A 54 8.00 4.92 -20.71
CA ALA A 54 6.82 5.61 -21.22
C ALA A 54 5.56 5.26 -20.38
N GLU A 55 5.51 5.71 -19.14
CA GLU A 55 4.48 5.32 -18.17
C GLU A 55 3.06 5.73 -18.59
N ALA A 56 2.92 6.88 -19.24
CA ALA A 56 1.63 7.34 -19.78
C ALA A 56 1.13 6.43 -20.91
N ASP A 57 2.01 5.98 -21.81
CA ASP A 57 1.71 5.02 -22.87
C ASP A 57 1.39 3.64 -22.28
N MET A 58 2.13 3.21 -21.25
CA MET A 58 1.84 1.96 -20.52
C MET A 58 0.40 1.92 -19.98
N ILE A 59 -0.03 2.99 -19.33
CA ILE A 59 -1.41 3.07 -18.78
C ILE A 59 -2.44 3.16 -19.89
N GLY A 60 -2.19 3.92 -20.96
CA GLY A 60 -3.07 3.97 -22.13
C GLY A 60 -3.21 2.63 -22.83
N THR A 61 -2.10 1.91 -23.00
CA THR A 61 -2.07 0.54 -23.57
C THR A 61 -2.79 -0.44 -22.66
N ALA A 62 -2.59 -0.37 -21.33
CA ALA A 62 -3.32 -1.20 -20.38
C ALA A 62 -4.83 -0.96 -20.45
N ALA A 63 -5.27 0.30 -20.57
CA ALA A 63 -6.69 0.63 -20.75
C ALA A 63 -7.27 0.02 -22.04
N GLY A 64 -6.53 0.10 -23.16
CA GLY A 64 -6.91 -0.54 -24.41
C GLY A 64 -7.01 -2.07 -24.29
N ILE A 65 -6.07 -2.72 -23.62
CA ILE A 65 -6.09 -4.17 -23.37
C ILE A 65 -7.29 -4.55 -22.48
N ALA A 66 -7.55 -3.79 -21.41
CA ALA A 66 -8.70 -4.03 -20.55
C ALA A 66 -10.03 -3.96 -21.30
N SER A 67 -10.16 -3.05 -22.27
CA SER A 67 -11.37 -2.93 -23.10
C SER A 67 -11.66 -4.17 -23.98
N THR A 68 -10.66 -5.06 -24.14
CA THR A 68 -10.82 -6.35 -24.84
C THR A 68 -11.21 -7.51 -23.93
N GLY A 69 -11.45 -7.25 -22.63
CA GLY A 69 -11.79 -8.26 -21.62
C GLY A 69 -10.59 -8.95 -20.98
N LYS A 70 -9.35 -8.48 -21.21
CA LYS A 70 -8.16 -8.94 -20.52
C LYS A 70 -7.97 -8.23 -19.18
N ILE A 71 -7.11 -8.79 -18.33
CA ILE A 71 -6.79 -8.27 -17.01
C ILE A 71 -5.33 -7.77 -17.01
N PRO A 72 -5.08 -6.52 -17.42
CA PRO A 72 -3.73 -5.96 -17.42
C PRO A 72 -3.27 -5.55 -16.01
N PHE A 73 -2.07 -5.99 -15.66
CA PHE A 73 -1.30 -5.53 -14.51
C PHE A 73 -0.20 -4.60 -15.01
N ALA A 74 -0.27 -3.30 -14.67
CA ALA A 74 0.67 -2.28 -15.10
C ALA A 74 1.64 -1.93 -13.96
N SER A 75 2.95 -2.07 -14.21
CA SER A 75 4.00 -1.94 -13.20
C SER A 75 5.10 -0.97 -13.61
N THR A 76 5.44 -0.07 -12.71
CA THR A 76 6.57 0.85 -12.74
C THR A 76 6.88 1.29 -11.30
N PHE A 77 7.65 2.35 -11.07
CA PHE A 77 7.78 2.91 -9.72
C PHE A 77 6.55 3.76 -9.35
N ALA A 78 6.23 3.81 -8.07
CA ALA A 78 5.03 4.51 -7.58
C ALA A 78 5.02 5.99 -7.96
N HIS A 79 6.18 6.66 -7.84
CA HIS A 79 6.33 8.05 -8.26
C HIS A 79 5.99 8.27 -9.74
N PHE A 80 6.39 7.35 -10.61
CA PHE A 80 6.16 7.47 -12.05
C PHE A 80 4.72 7.09 -12.43
N ALA A 81 4.15 6.07 -11.79
CA ALA A 81 2.75 5.74 -12.01
C ALA A 81 1.82 6.88 -11.56
N ALA A 82 1.94 7.28 -10.29
CA ALA A 82 1.04 8.26 -9.70
C ALA A 82 1.30 9.69 -10.20
N GLY A 83 2.56 10.05 -10.51
CA GLY A 83 2.93 11.39 -10.98
C GLY A 83 2.80 11.53 -12.49
N ARG A 84 3.60 10.79 -13.27
CA ARG A 84 3.68 10.98 -14.73
C ARG A 84 2.46 10.52 -15.50
N ALA A 85 1.80 9.45 -15.06
CA ALA A 85 0.67 8.84 -15.74
C ALA A 85 -0.68 9.14 -15.07
N PHE A 86 -0.75 10.12 -14.16
CA PHE A 86 -1.97 10.44 -13.40
C PHE A 86 -3.17 10.74 -14.30
N ASP A 87 -2.96 11.54 -15.36
CA ASP A 87 -4.04 11.89 -16.31
C ASP A 87 -4.57 10.64 -17.02
N GLN A 88 -3.70 9.75 -17.50
CA GLN A 88 -4.11 8.50 -18.14
C GLN A 88 -4.80 7.56 -17.17
N ILE A 89 -4.32 7.46 -15.94
CA ILE A 89 -5.01 6.70 -14.88
C ILE A 89 -6.42 7.26 -14.68
N ARG A 90 -6.55 8.57 -14.52
CA ARG A 90 -7.83 9.23 -14.29
C ARG A 90 -8.79 9.08 -15.48
N ASN A 91 -8.35 9.43 -16.67
CA ASN A 91 -9.23 9.60 -17.83
C ASN A 91 -9.36 8.35 -18.68
N SER A 92 -8.30 7.53 -18.79
CA SER A 92 -8.33 6.33 -19.62
C SER A 92 -8.70 5.06 -18.85
N VAL A 93 -8.48 5.04 -17.53
CA VAL A 93 -8.74 3.85 -16.69
C VAL A 93 -9.94 4.06 -15.77
N VAL A 94 -9.86 5.08 -14.89
CA VAL A 94 -10.84 5.23 -13.79
C VAL A 94 -12.17 5.77 -14.29
N TYR A 95 -12.16 6.80 -15.14
CA TYR A 95 -13.39 7.41 -15.65
C TYR A 95 -14.28 6.40 -16.41
N PRO A 96 -13.74 5.57 -17.33
CA PRO A 96 -14.50 4.50 -17.99
C PRO A 96 -14.64 3.21 -17.14
N LYS A 97 -14.09 3.17 -15.90
CA LYS A 97 -14.13 2.04 -14.97
C LYS A 97 -13.51 0.75 -15.54
N LEU A 98 -12.42 0.88 -16.29
CA LEU A 98 -11.75 -0.27 -16.90
C LEU A 98 -11.04 -1.14 -15.84
N ASN A 99 -10.99 -2.43 -16.11
CA ASN A 99 -10.43 -3.45 -15.24
C ASN A 99 -8.88 -3.49 -15.32
N VAL A 100 -8.21 -2.41 -14.90
CA VAL A 100 -6.75 -2.28 -14.90
C VAL A 100 -6.21 -2.36 -13.46
N LYS A 101 -5.18 -3.20 -13.24
CA LYS A 101 -4.47 -3.33 -11.97
C LYS A 101 -3.17 -2.55 -12.06
N ILE A 102 -3.10 -1.40 -11.40
CA ILE A 102 -1.92 -0.55 -11.35
C ILE A 102 -1.15 -0.96 -10.10
N CYS A 103 -0.04 -1.67 -10.28
CA CYS A 103 0.73 -2.28 -9.20
C CYS A 103 2.17 -1.72 -9.18
N PRO A 104 2.35 -0.46 -8.82
CA PRO A 104 3.68 0.12 -8.77
C PRO A 104 4.46 -0.34 -7.54
N THR A 105 5.77 -0.34 -7.68
CA THR A 105 6.71 -0.68 -6.61
C THR A 105 7.52 0.54 -6.18
N HIS A 106 8.39 0.40 -5.19
CA HIS A 106 9.27 1.46 -4.70
C HIS A 106 8.52 2.67 -4.13
N ALA A 107 7.33 2.43 -3.55
CA ALA A 107 6.57 3.46 -2.87
C ALA A 107 7.21 3.84 -1.52
N GLY A 108 6.96 5.06 -1.06
CA GLY A 108 7.49 5.59 0.20
C GLY A 108 8.91 6.12 0.08
N ILE A 109 9.55 6.31 1.21
CA ILE A 109 10.94 6.80 1.31
C ILE A 109 11.97 5.67 1.45
N SER A 110 11.53 4.47 1.83
CA SER A 110 12.41 3.30 2.06
C SER A 110 12.91 2.65 0.77
N LEU A 111 12.63 3.24 -0.37
CA LEU A 111 13.12 2.74 -1.66
C LEU A 111 14.65 2.75 -1.77
N GLY A 112 15.34 3.64 -1.04
CA GLY A 112 16.80 3.65 -0.91
C GLY A 112 17.49 4.80 -1.63
N GLU A 113 18.67 4.52 -2.19
CA GLU A 113 19.65 5.51 -2.65
C GLU A 113 19.18 6.35 -3.83
N ASP A 114 18.18 5.90 -4.59
CA ASP A 114 17.60 6.66 -5.73
C ASP A 114 17.05 8.03 -5.30
N GLY A 115 16.68 8.16 -4.01
CA GLY A 115 16.38 9.44 -3.37
C GLY A 115 15.06 10.09 -3.76
N GLY A 116 14.90 11.36 -3.36
CA GLY A 116 13.63 12.09 -3.42
C GLY A 116 12.99 12.21 -4.80
N SER A 117 13.75 12.13 -5.88
CA SER A 117 13.21 12.15 -7.25
C SER A 117 12.48 10.85 -7.66
N HIS A 118 12.66 9.77 -6.89
CA HIS A 118 12.05 8.46 -7.12
C HIS A 118 11.12 8.04 -5.98
N GLN A 119 11.23 8.68 -4.82
CA GLN A 119 10.37 8.44 -3.67
C GLN A 119 8.96 8.99 -3.93
N SER A 120 7.94 8.20 -3.61
CA SER A 120 6.54 8.61 -3.68
C SER A 120 5.95 8.60 -2.29
N VAL A 121 5.64 9.77 -1.78
CA VAL A 121 5.01 9.97 -0.47
C VAL A 121 3.61 10.55 -0.58
N GLU A 122 3.10 10.73 -1.78
CA GLU A 122 1.81 11.32 -2.12
C GLU A 122 0.90 10.42 -2.97
N ASP A 123 1.38 9.24 -3.36
CA ASP A 123 0.69 8.34 -4.29
C ASP A 123 -0.69 7.87 -3.79
N MET A 124 -0.82 7.51 -2.51
CA MET A 124 -2.11 7.13 -1.95
C MET A 124 -3.10 8.30 -1.94
N ALA A 125 -2.64 9.52 -1.66
CA ALA A 125 -3.47 10.72 -1.69
C ALA A 125 -4.03 10.98 -3.09
N LEU A 126 -3.18 10.90 -4.12
CA LEU A 126 -3.57 11.06 -5.52
C LEU A 126 -4.58 10.00 -5.96
N MET A 127 -4.31 8.74 -5.65
CA MET A 127 -5.20 7.63 -6.05
C MET A 127 -6.53 7.63 -5.26
N ARG A 128 -6.51 7.99 -3.98
CA ARG A 128 -7.74 8.14 -3.18
C ARG A 128 -8.68 9.20 -3.74
N SER A 129 -8.16 10.27 -4.32
CA SER A 129 -8.97 11.35 -4.89
C SER A 129 -9.81 10.92 -6.11
N LEU A 130 -9.45 9.81 -6.77
CA LEU A 130 -10.13 9.35 -7.99
C LEU A 130 -11.40 8.56 -7.66
N PRO A 131 -12.60 8.97 -8.18
CA PRO A 131 -13.85 8.26 -7.93
C PRO A 131 -13.82 6.80 -8.43
N GLY A 132 -14.14 5.83 -7.56
CA GLY A 132 -14.19 4.41 -7.92
C GLY A 132 -12.85 3.69 -7.97
N MET A 133 -11.71 4.37 -7.76
CA MET A 133 -10.41 3.71 -7.60
C MET A 133 -10.37 2.97 -6.26
N VAL A 134 -10.01 1.69 -6.28
CA VAL A 134 -9.63 0.93 -5.07
C VAL A 134 -8.15 1.16 -4.80
N VAL A 135 -7.79 1.44 -3.53
CA VAL A 135 -6.40 1.74 -3.13
C VAL A 135 -5.97 0.80 -2.00
N LEU A 136 -4.94 0.03 -2.26
CA LEU A 136 -4.46 -1.05 -1.41
C LEU A 136 -2.96 -0.87 -1.08
N SER A 137 -2.55 -1.27 0.13
CA SER A 137 -1.16 -1.26 0.58
C SER A 137 -0.91 -2.45 1.53
N PRO A 138 -0.38 -3.58 1.05
CA PRO A 138 -0.20 -4.79 1.85
C PRO A 138 0.91 -4.64 2.89
N ALA A 139 0.71 -5.27 4.05
CA ALA A 139 1.62 -5.21 5.18
C ALA A 139 2.84 -6.14 5.03
N ASP A 140 2.71 -7.25 4.29
CA ASP A 140 3.78 -8.24 4.12
C ASP A 140 3.66 -9.05 2.82
N ALA A 141 4.53 -10.05 2.67
CA ALA A 141 4.58 -10.89 1.49
C ALA A 141 3.37 -11.82 1.35
N VAL A 142 2.82 -12.34 2.46
CA VAL A 142 1.66 -13.23 2.46
C VAL A 142 0.40 -12.45 2.07
N GLU A 143 0.19 -11.31 2.69
CA GLU A 143 -0.93 -10.44 2.33
C GLU A 143 -0.82 -9.98 0.87
N THR A 144 0.40 -9.67 0.39
CA THR A 144 0.62 -9.30 -1.01
C THR A 144 0.15 -10.41 -1.96
N GLU A 145 0.56 -11.67 -1.74
CA GLU A 145 0.13 -12.78 -2.59
C GLU A 145 -1.40 -12.89 -2.61
N LYS A 146 -2.05 -12.93 -1.44
CA LYS A 146 -3.52 -13.03 -1.34
C LYS A 146 -4.22 -11.85 -2.02
N MET A 147 -3.68 -10.64 -1.84
CA MET A 147 -4.19 -9.41 -2.45
C MET A 147 -4.13 -9.48 -3.98
N ILE A 148 -3.04 -9.95 -4.59
CA ILE A 148 -2.90 -10.04 -6.05
C ILE A 148 -3.92 -11.00 -6.66
N PHE A 149 -4.21 -12.12 -6.02
CA PHE A 149 -5.28 -13.01 -6.46
C PHE A 149 -6.67 -12.34 -6.32
N ALA A 150 -6.94 -11.70 -5.18
CA ALA A 150 -8.21 -11.01 -4.95
C ALA A 150 -8.46 -9.86 -5.94
N VAL A 151 -7.42 -9.05 -6.27
CA VAL A 151 -7.59 -7.95 -7.23
C VAL A 151 -7.76 -8.46 -8.66
N ALA A 152 -7.24 -9.65 -9.01
CA ALA A 152 -7.48 -10.24 -10.32
C ALA A 152 -8.96 -10.63 -10.52
N GLU A 153 -9.65 -11.01 -9.46
CA GLU A 153 -11.08 -11.33 -9.47
C GLU A 153 -11.99 -10.08 -9.36
N TYR A 154 -11.47 -8.98 -8.85
CA TYR A 154 -12.22 -7.74 -8.69
C TYR A 154 -12.38 -7.04 -10.04
N GLU A 155 -13.61 -6.70 -10.42
CA GLU A 155 -13.95 -5.91 -11.61
C GLU A 155 -13.80 -4.42 -11.35
N GLY A 156 -12.85 -3.78 -12.03
CA GLY A 156 -12.62 -2.33 -11.92
C GLY A 156 -11.18 -1.93 -11.68
N PRO A 157 -10.91 -0.61 -11.58
CA PRO A 157 -9.57 -0.07 -11.41
C PRO A 157 -9.08 -0.27 -9.97
N VAL A 158 -7.85 -0.78 -9.84
CA VAL A 158 -7.19 -1.00 -8.53
C VAL A 158 -5.77 -0.46 -8.58
N TYR A 159 -5.36 0.23 -7.52
CA TYR A 159 -3.99 0.63 -7.25
C TYR A 159 -3.45 -0.19 -6.07
N VAL A 160 -2.39 -0.96 -6.29
CA VAL A 160 -1.72 -1.77 -5.26
C VAL A 160 -0.34 -1.20 -4.99
N ARG A 161 -0.15 -0.59 -3.84
CA ARG A 161 1.08 0.07 -3.41
C ARG A 161 2.10 -0.92 -2.88
N LEU A 162 3.26 -1.04 -3.51
CA LEU A 162 4.28 -2.05 -3.15
C LEU A 162 5.62 -1.39 -2.78
N GLY A 163 6.29 -1.94 -1.76
CA GLY A 163 7.59 -1.47 -1.28
C GLY A 163 8.78 -2.27 -1.85
N ARG A 164 9.98 -1.65 -1.77
CA ARG A 164 11.27 -2.28 -2.13
C ARG A 164 11.91 -3.04 -0.96
N LEU A 165 11.78 -2.50 0.25
CA LEU A 165 12.48 -3.00 1.44
C LEU A 165 12.00 -4.42 1.80
N ASN A 166 12.94 -5.28 2.22
CA ASN A 166 12.58 -6.56 2.81
C ASN A 166 12.07 -6.35 4.24
N ILE A 167 10.80 -6.64 4.45
CA ILE A 167 10.11 -6.47 5.73
C ILE A 167 9.74 -7.83 6.33
N PRO A 168 9.59 -7.91 7.67
CA PRO A 168 9.17 -9.14 8.32
C PRO A 168 7.82 -9.64 7.82
N VAL A 169 7.67 -10.95 7.68
CA VAL A 169 6.40 -11.60 7.35
C VAL A 169 5.60 -11.75 8.63
N LEU A 170 4.41 -11.15 8.67
CA LEU A 170 3.51 -11.07 9.83
C LEU A 170 2.44 -12.16 9.82
N PHE A 171 1.94 -12.49 8.61
CA PHE A 171 0.83 -13.41 8.43
C PHE A 171 1.30 -14.80 8.03
N ASP A 172 0.48 -15.81 8.32
CA ASP A 172 0.67 -17.18 7.87
C ASP A 172 -0.19 -17.51 6.64
N GLU A 173 -0.07 -18.73 6.14
CA GLU A 173 -0.80 -19.22 4.95
C GLU A 173 -2.33 -19.20 5.10
N ASN A 174 -2.83 -19.23 6.34
CA ASN A 174 -4.27 -19.23 6.64
C ASN A 174 -4.87 -17.81 6.60
N TYR A 175 -4.04 -16.78 6.50
CA TYR A 175 -4.50 -15.40 6.39
C TYR A 175 -5.46 -15.23 5.22
N LYS A 176 -6.58 -14.55 5.46
CA LYS A 176 -7.59 -14.23 4.45
C LYS A 176 -7.60 -12.73 4.21
N PHE A 177 -7.37 -12.34 2.98
CA PHE A 177 -7.50 -10.96 2.53
C PHE A 177 -8.86 -10.75 1.88
N GLU A 178 -9.50 -9.64 2.23
CA GLU A 178 -10.76 -9.18 1.62
C GLU A 178 -10.67 -7.66 1.40
N ILE A 179 -10.98 -7.19 0.18
CA ILE A 179 -11.00 -5.76 -0.15
C ILE A 179 -12.04 -5.05 0.72
N GLY A 180 -11.65 -3.96 1.37
CA GLY A 180 -12.52 -3.18 2.26
C GLY A 180 -12.60 -3.70 3.69
N LYS A 181 -11.83 -4.75 4.05
CA LYS A 181 -11.75 -5.25 5.42
C LYS A 181 -10.36 -5.05 6.01
N ALA A 182 -10.33 -4.59 7.25
CA ALA A 182 -9.13 -4.45 8.06
C ALA A 182 -8.93 -5.71 8.92
N HIS A 183 -7.69 -5.92 9.37
CA HIS A 183 -7.35 -7.04 10.25
C HIS A 183 -6.78 -6.54 11.57
N THR A 184 -7.38 -6.96 12.71
CA THR A 184 -6.87 -6.64 14.05
C THR A 184 -5.81 -7.66 14.45
N LEU A 185 -4.56 -7.21 14.65
CA LEU A 185 -3.44 -8.07 15.07
C LEU A 185 -3.33 -8.19 16.58
N THR A 186 -3.62 -7.12 17.32
CA THR A 186 -3.63 -7.10 18.79
C THR A 186 -4.85 -6.36 19.29
N GLU A 187 -5.42 -6.84 20.39
CA GLU A 187 -6.53 -6.18 21.07
C GLU A 187 -6.03 -5.23 22.17
N GLY A 188 -6.75 -4.14 22.38
CA GLY A 188 -6.47 -3.16 23.40
C GLY A 188 -7.54 -2.06 23.41
N ASN A 189 -7.57 -1.26 24.48
CA ASN A 189 -8.60 -0.22 24.67
C ASN A 189 -8.02 1.13 25.14
N ASP A 190 -6.71 1.26 25.29
CA ASP A 190 -6.10 2.55 25.63
C ASP A 190 -5.89 3.42 24.40
N VAL A 191 -5.39 2.81 23.31
CA VAL A 191 -5.15 3.47 22.03
C VAL A 191 -5.36 2.47 20.89
N ALA A 192 -5.90 2.92 19.76
CA ALA A 192 -5.85 2.16 18.52
C ALA A 192 -4.73 2.70 17.62
N ILE A 193 -3.86 1.82 17.14
CA ILE A 193 -2.84 2.13 16.14
C ILE A 193 -3.30 1.50 14.83
N ILE A 194 -3.77 2.33 13.90
CA ILE A 194 -4.22 1.92 12.58
C ILE A 194 -3.06 2.15 11.59
N ALA A 195 -2.50 1.09 11.08
CA ALA A 195 -1.31 1.16 10.23
C ALA A 195 -1.54 0.51 8.86
N THR A 196 -0.71 0.87 7.88
CA THR A 196 -0.73 0.29 6.53
C THR A 196 0.68 0.03 6.00
N GLY A 197 0.79 -0.92 5.09
CA GLY A 197 2.08 -1.27 4.51
C GLY A 197 3.10 -1.71 5.55
N LEU A 198 4.36 -1.37 5.35
CA LEU A 198 5.45 -1.73 6.26
C LEU A 198 5.25 -1.20 7.70
N MET A 199 4.45 -0.13 7.87
CA MET A 199 4.20 0.45 9.19
C MET A 199 3.35 -0.46 10.09
N VAL A 200 2.72 -1.50 9.57
CA VAL A 200 1.99 -2.50 10.38
C VAL A 200 2.96 -3.28 11.28
N TYR A 201 4.13 -3.65 10.76
CA TYR A 201 5.17 -4.27 11.57
C TYR A 201 5.66 -3.31 12.67
N GLU A 202 5.98 -2.09 12.32
CA GLU A 202 6.43 -1.07 13.29
C GLU A 202 5.35 -0.79 14.36
N ALA A 203 4.07 -0.77 13.98
CA ALA A 203 2.96 -0.64 14.92
C ALA A 203 2.86 -1.82 15.88
N THR A 204 3.10 -3.04 15.38
CA THR A 204 3.09 -4.25 16.22
C THR A 204 4.23 -4.23 17.24
N GLU A 205 5.42 -3.81 16.84
CA GLU A 205 6.55 -3.64 17.76
C GLU A 205 6.31 -2.48 18.74
N ALA A 206 5.68 -1.38 18.30
CA ALA A 206 5.29 -0.27 19.18
C ALA A 206 4.31 -0.73 20.27
N ALA A 207 3.34 -1.58 19.94
CA ALA A 207 2.41 -2.13 20.93
C ALA A 207 3.13 -2.92 22.02
N LYS A 208 4.17 -3.69 21.67
CA LYS A 208 5.01 -4.42 22.65
C LYS A 208 5.81 -3.48 23.56
N LEU A 209 6.26 -2.31 23.03
CA LEU A 209 6.92 -1.29 23.84
C LEU A 209 5.93 -0.63 24.79
N LEU A 210 4.73 -0.31 24.32
CA LEU A 210 3.66 0.31 25.12
C LEU A 210 3.13 -0.63 26.22
N GLU A 211 3.08 -1.94 25.96
CA GLU A 211 2.68 -2.92 26.98
C GLU A 211 3.59 -2.90 28.21
N LYS A 212 4.90 -2.67 28.02
CA LYS A 212 5.87 -2.51 29.12
C LYS A 212 5.62 -1.25 29.95
N GLU A 213 4.94 -0.25 29.36
CA GLU A 213 4.50 0.99 30.01
C GLU A 213 3.07 0.89 30.56
N GLY A 214 2.47 -0.33 30.55
CA GLY A 214 1.12 -0.58 31.02
C GLY A 214 0.02 -0.10 30.11
N ILE A 215 0.30 0.17 28.81
CA ILE A 215 -0.66 0.65 27.82
C ILE A 215 -1.05 -0.51 26.89
N LYS A 216 -2.36 -0.79 26.81
CA LYS A 216 -2.92 -1.81 25.92
C LYS A 216 -3.29 -1.19 24.59
N ALA A 217 -2.41 -1.31 23.61
CA ALA A 217 -2.63 -0.81 22.25
C ALA A 217 -3.32 -1.86 21.39
N ARG A 218 -4.40 -1.46 20.69
CA ARG A 218 -4.99 -2.21 19.58
C ARG A 218 -4.22 -1.91 18.31
N VAL A 219 -3.74 -2.92 17.59
CA VAL A 219 -3.09 -2.75 16.30
C VAL A 219 -4.00 -3.26 15.19
N ILE A 220 -4.28 -2.40 14.22
CA ILE A 220 -5.14 -2.67 13.09
C ILE A 220 -4.35 -2.50 11.79
N ASN A 221 -4.25 -3.58 11.01
CA ASN A 221 -3.77 -3.51 9.63
C ASN A 221 -4.90 -3.01 8.73
N MET A 222 -4.76 -1.80 8.21
CA MET A 222 -5.67 -1.20 7.23
C MET A 222 -5.02 -1.28 5.85
N SER A 223 -5.03 -2.47 5.25
CA SER A 223 -4.45 -2.70 3.92
C SER A 223 -5.32 -2.17 2.78
N THR A 224 -6.61 -1.91 3.02
CA THR A 224 -7.49 -1.20 2.10
C THR A 224 -7.69 0.24 2.57
N ILE A 225 -7.11 1.18 1.82
CA ILE A 225 -7.23 2.62 2.13
C ILE A 225 -8.53 3.19 1.56
N LYS A 226 -8.97 2.62 0.44
CA LYS A 226 -10.25 2.95 -0.21
C LYS A 226 -10.78 1.70 -0.94
N PRO A 227 -12.03 1.25 -0.62
CA PRO A 227 -12.89 1.76 0.45
C PRO A 227 -12.32 1.52 1.84
N LEU A 228 -12.51 2.45 2.75
CA LEU A 228 -12.10 2.30 4.15
C LEU A 228 -13.00 1.28 4.87
N ASP A 229 -12.44 0.46 5.76
CA ASP A 229 -13.25 -0.34 6.70
C ASP A 229 -13.80 0.56 7.81
N GLU A 230 -14.91 1.23 7.50
CA GLU A 230 -15.57 2.20 8.37
C GLU A 230 -16.05 1.57 9.68
N GLU A 231 -16.50 0.32 9.63
CA GLU A 231 -16.98 -0.43 10.81
C GLU A 231 -15.84 -0.63 11.82
N THR A 232 -14.70 -1.09 11.35
CA THR A 232 -13.52 -1.31 12.20
C THR A 232 -12.98 0.00 12.76
N VAL A 233 -12.95 1.08 11.96
CA VAL A 233 -12.52 2.41 12.39
C VAL A 233 -13.47 2.95 13.46
N LEU A 234 -14.79 2.87 13.25
CA LEU A 234 -15.79 3.33 14.20
C LEU A 234 -15.74 2.53 15.51
N LYS A 235 -15.55 1.22 15.43
CA LYS A 235 -15.37 0.37 16.62
C LYS A 235 -14.14 0.80 17.42
N ALA A 236 -13.02 1.02 16.76
CA ALA A 236 -11.80 1.50 17.40
C ALA A 236 -11.99 2.86 18.08
N ALA A 237 -12.69 3.79 17.41
CA ALA A 237 -12.99 5.12 17.95
C ALA A 237 -13.88 5.09 19.20
N LYS A 238 -14.83 4.15 19.28
CA LYS A 238 -15.72 3.98 20.44
C LYS A 238 -15.07 3.28 21.62
N GLU A 239 -14.12 2.38 21.37
CA GLU A 239 -13.56 1.50 22.40
C GLU A 239 -12.19 1.98 22.91
N CYS A 240 -11.47 2.82 22.17
CA CYS A 240 -10.16 3.36 22.54
C CYS A 240 -10.26 4.87 22.87
N LYS A 241 -9.35 5.37 23.71
CA LYS A 241 -9.34 6.79 24.13
C LYS A 241 -9.00 7.75 23.00
N PHE A 242 -8.15 7.31 22.06
CA PHE A 242 -7.76 8.03 20.86
C PHE A 242 -7.16 7.07 19.82
N ILE A 243 -6.93 7.58 18.60
CA ILE A 243 -6.38 6.82 17.50
C ILE A 243 -5.04 7.42 17.07
N VAL A 244 -4.07 6.57 16.76
CA VAL A 244 -2.84 6.92 16.02
C VAL A 244 -2.92 6.22 14.67
N THR A 245 -2.78 6.95 13.56
CA THR A 245 -2.61 6.33 12.23
C THR A 245 -1.13 6.31 11.87
N SER A 246 -0.66 5.25 11.21
CA SER A 246 0.76 5.12 10.85
C SER A 246 0.94 4.66 9.40
N GLU A 247 1.65 5.47 8.61
CA GLU A 247 1.83 5.28 7.17
C GLU A 247 3.20 5.78 6.70
N GLU A 248 3.87 5.04 5.84
CA GLU A 248 5.06 5.49 5.12
C GLU A 248 4.64 6.37 3.92
N HIS A 249 3.98 7.47 4.22
CA HIS A 249 3.36 8.37 3.26
C HIS A 249 3.21 9.75 3.91
N SER A 250 2.95 10.79 3.12
CA SER A 250 2.57 12.10 3.65
C SER A 250 1.35 11.97 4.57
N VAL A 251 1.37 12.67 5.70
CA VAL A 251 0.20 12.79 6.60
C VAL A 251 -0.98 13.53 5.96
N VAL A 252 -0.76 14.08 4.76
CA VAL A 252 -1.78 14.78 3.96
C VAL A 252 -2.36 13.84 2.91
N GLY A 253 -3.65 13.56 2.97
CA GLY A 253 -4.38 12.82 1.95
C GLY A 253 -4.28 11.28 2.01
N GLY A 254 -3.39 10.70 2.85
CA GLY A 254 -3.22 9.26 3.01
C GLY A 254 -4.22 8.60 3.96
N LEU A 255 -3.76 7.54 4.66
CA LEU A 255 -4.55 6.78 5.63
C LEU A 255 -5.08 7.67 6.78
N GLY A 256 -4.20 8.48 7.37
CA GLY A 256 -4.59 9.34 8.48
C GLY A 256 -5.66 10.36 8.10
N SER A 257 -5.64 10.84 6.86
CA SER A 257 -6.70 11.69 6.32
C SER A 257 -8.00 10.92 6.13
N ALA A 258 -7.96 9.70 5.57
CA ALA A 258 -9.15 8.86 5.39
C ALA A 258 -9.88 8.59 6.72
N VAL A 259 -9.11 8.19 7.74
CA VAL A 259 -9.66 7.94 9.09
C VAL A 259 -10.23 9.20 9.71
N SER A 260 -9.50 10.33 9.61
CA SER A 260 -9.95 11.61 10.18
C SER A 260 -11.20 12.15 9.48
N GLU A 261 -11.27 12.09 8.15
CA GLU A 261 -12.42 12.51 7.34
C GLU A 261 -13.67 11.75 7.78
N TYR A 262 -13.62 10.42 7.80
CA TYR A 262 -14.74 9.60 8.23
C TYR A 262 -15.18 9.89 9.67
N LEU A 263 -14.24 9.88 10.62
CA LEU A 263 -14.58 10.08 12.02
C LEU A 263 -15.09 11.50 12.34
N SER A 264 -14.66 12.51 11.59
CA SER A 264 -15.17 13.88 11.79
C SER A 264 -16.67 14.00 11.56
N GLU A 265 -17.23 13.14 10.69
CA GLU A 265 -18.64 13.14 10.35
C GLU A 265 -19.48 12.26 11.30
N VAL A 266 -18.96 11.07 11.65
CA VAL A 266 -19.79 10.05 12.33
C VAL A 266 -19.52 9.94 13.84
N HIS A 267 -18.29 10.19 14.28
CA HIS A 267 -17.88 10.07 15.69
C HIS A 267 -16.60 10.86 15.96
N PRO A 268 -16.66 12.19 16.17
CA PRO A 268 -15.48 13.02 16.36
C PRO A 268 -14.55 12.46 17.43
N THR A 269 -13.36 12.08 17.00
CA THR A 269 -12.35 11.38 17.82
C THR A 269 -10.99 12.00 17.59
N LYS A 270 -10.15 12.08 18.65
CA LYS A 270 -8.76 12.53 18.52
C LYS A 270 -7.99 11.53 17.66
N VAL A 271 -7.59 11.94 16.46
CA VAL A 271 -6.73 11.18 15.53
C VAL A 271 -5.38 11.88 15.42
N ILE A 272 -4.31 11.16 15.73
CA ILE A 272 -2.93 11.63 15.63
C ILE A 272 -2.31 10.90 14.44
N LYS A 273 -1.87 11.66 13.46
CA LYS A 273 -1.26 11.10 12.26
C LYS A 273 0.26 10.92 12.49
N HIS A 274 0.76 9.74 12.15
CA HIS A 274 2.17 9.42 12.11
C HIS A 274 2.56 9.05 10.68
N GLY A 275 3.54 9.75 10.13
CA GLY A 275 3.97 9.61 8.73
C GLY A 275 4.97 10.71 8.38
N ILE A 276 5.03 11.11 7.13
CA ILE A 276 5.96 12.12 6.61
C ILE A 276 5.28 13.49 6.65
N TYR A 277 5.91 14.44 7.37
CA TYR A 277 5.35 15.77 7.65
C TYR A 277 5.89 16.82 6.68
N ASP A 278 5.22 16.98 5.53
CA ASP A 278 5.43 18.07 4.54
C ASP A 278 6.89 18.30 4.17
N VAL A 279 7.62 17.20 3.92
CA VAL A 279 9.03 17.22 3.49
C VAL A 279 9.26 16.18 2.39
N PHE A 280 10.17 16.47 1.49
CA PHE A 280 10.66 15.49 0.53
C PHE A 280 11.64 14.51 1.18
N GLY A 281 11.81 13.34 0.56
CA GLY A 281 12.80 12.37 0.98
C GLY A 281 14.22 12.75 0.56
N GLN A 282 15.18 11.93 0.98
CA GLN A 282 16.61 12.07 0.74
C GLN A 282 17.20 10.76 0.23
N SER A 283 18.45 10.77 -0.21
CA SER A 283 19.19 9.57 -0.63
C SER A 283 19.90 8.93 0.57
N ALA A 284 19.48 7.73 0.93
CA ALA A 284 20.15 6.84 1.87
C ALA A 284 19.59 5.42 1.69
N ASP A 285 20.13 4.42 2.40
CA ASP A 285 19.48 3.11 2.47
C ASP A 285 18.13 3.18 3.20
N GLY A 286 17.24 2.21 2.90
CA GLY A 286 15.87 2.25 3.40
C GLY A 286 15.75 2.25 4.94
N GLU A 287 16.64 1.54 5.65
CA GLU A 287 16.66 1.49 7.11
C GLU A 287 17.05 2.86 7.70
N THR A 288 18.05 3.51 7.13
CA THR A 288 18.48 4.88 7.49
C THR A 288 17.35 5.88 7.24
N MET A 289 16.64 5.75 6.11
CA MET A 289 15.50 6.62 5.79
C MET A 289 14.39 6.49 6.83
N LEU A 290 13.99 5.26 7.19
CA LEU A 290 12.97 5.06 8.23
C LEU A 290 13.38 5.68 9.58
N ASN A 291 14.66 5.61 9.95
CA ASN A 291 15.16 6.24 11.17
C ASN A 291 15.14 7.78 11.09
N ASN A 292 15.61 8.35 9.97
CA ASN A 292 15.70 9.80 9.79
C ASN A 292 14.34 10.49 9.76
N TYR A 293 13.31 9.76 9.31
CA TYR A 293 11.94 10.27 9.23
C TYR A 293 11.05 9.83 10.40
N ASN A 294 11.65 9.27 11.47
CA ASN A 294 10.97 8.84 12.70
C ASN A 294 9.83 7.84 12.40
N LEU A 295 10.05 6.87 11.51
CA LEU A 295 9.08 5.87 11.09
C LEU A 295 9.37 4.50 11.73
N ARG A 296 9.76 4.49 13.01
CA ARG A 296 10.06 3.27 13.77
C ARG A 296 9.07 3.04 14.90
N ALA A 297 9.06 1.83 15.39
CA ALA A 297 8.22 1.42 16.53
C ALA A 297 8.38 2.33 17.76
N LYS A 298 9.62 2.74 18.08
CA LYS A 298 9.90 3.67 19.17
C LYS A 298 9.22 5.03 18.98
N ASP A 299 9.20 5.53 17.74
CA ASP A 299 8.64 6.85 17.42
C ASP A 299 7.10 6.83 17.55
N ILE A 300 6.47 5.72 17.13
CA ILE A 300 5.03 5.47 17.35
C ILE A 300 4.73 5.40 18.84
N ALA A 301 5.54 4.65 19.62
CA ALA A 301 5.34 4.50 21.05
C ALA A 301 5.50 5.84 21.78
N GLU A 302 6.53 6.63 21.46
CA GLU A 302 6.73 7.98 22.00
C GLU A 302 5.56 8.92 21.69
N LEU A 303 5.02 8.84 20.45
CA LEU A 303 3.87 9.63 20.05
C LEU A 303 2.63 9.29 20.89
N VAL A 304 2.39 8.00 21.16
CA VAL A 304 1.32 7.54 22.05
C VAL A 304 1.53 8.07 23.47
N LEU A 305 2.74 7.91 24.03
CA LEU A 305 3.07 8.34 25.40
C LEU A 305 2.88 9.85 25.61
N LYS A 306 3.20 10.66 24.63
CA LYS A 306 3.00 12.13 24.67
C LYS A 306 1.53 12.55 24.63
N ASN A 307 0.62 11.67 24.23
CA ASN A 307 -0.78 12.00 23.94
C ASN A 307 -1.80 11.28 24.83
N ARG A 308 -1.32 10.45 25.75
CA ARG A 308 -2.14 9.67 26.70
C ARG A 308 -2.80 10.54 27.78
#